data_6be52c97fc6921df277687fbe4372f33
#
_entry.id   6be52c97fc6921df277687fbe4372f33
#
_cell.length_a   1.000
_cell.length_b   1.000
_cell.length_c   1.000
_cell.angle_alpha   90.00
_cell.angle_beta   90.00
_cell.angle_gamma   90.00
#
_symmetry.space_group_name_H-M   'P 1'
#
loop_
_entity.id
_entity.type
_entity.pdbx_description
1 polymer ?
#
loop_
_entity_poly.entity_id
_entity_poly.type
_entity_poly.pdbx_seq_one_letter_code
_entity_poly.pdbx_strand_id
1 'polypeptide(L)'
;GRLGPGRCLRLWSPAEQQRRPAFDPPELLEVDPLPLALQLAQWGDPLGSDLHWIDPPAPARLQEARLQLDQLGALAATGQLNSHGQRLAQLGVHPRLAQLLLLGEQLGQLELACGLAVLLSERDPLNRQEAGSDLLRRLDWLGENRPGDSSQRRLRQLQSQLHRQVRQLGGQGSSPTAAMPLGRSVNLSEAAASLVAAAYPERLALARAGKPGRYLLSGGRGAVLHADDPLVACPALAVAQLDGQGQDARIQLAIPLDIGQLRQLAEQPGGQGQVAVEARWDGEGQRVRCERSLRLGALVLERRSWNEAEPALIRSALLEGLRQLGLEALPWDPASRQLQHRLNLAHQHLGDPWPDCSPQQLLEQLEEWLGPHLNGLRSRDDLQGLPLGEALWGNAPWSLRPQLDQLLPVTLTVPSGRQVKLDYSSGQPVLAVKLQELFGARTNPMVLSGQLAVTVHLLTPAGRPAAITQDLAGFWERSYPEVRKELRGRYPRHPWPEDPGQAQATALTKARLQQGSNRA
;
A
#
# COMPACT_ATOMS: atom_id res chain seq x y z
N GLY A 1 51.53 18.30 -30.17
CA GLY A 1 51.76 18.25 -28.83
C GLY A 1 52.70 17.24 -28.23
N ARG A 2 52.64 15.92 -28.52
CA ARG A 2 53.44 14.89 -27.79
C ARG A 2 54.95 14.93 -28.12
N LEU A 3 55.28 15.30 -29.34
CA LEU A 3 56.67 15.27 -29.83
C LEU A 3 57.32 16.67 -29.95
N GLY A 4 56.59 17.75 -29.71
CA GLY A 4 57.09 19.12 -29.80
C GLY A 4 55.96 20.16 -29.76
N PRO A 5 56.31 21.47 -29.78
CA PRO A 5 55.35 22.55 -29.82
C PRO A 5 54.45 22.47 -31.03
N GLY A 6 53.16 22.69 -30.88
CA GLY A 6 52.16 22.71 -31.94
C GLY A 6 51.23 23.91 -31.83
N ARG A 7 50.52 24.23 -32.89
CA ARG A 7 49.44 25.21 -32.91
C ARG A 7 48.10 24.51 -32.92
N CYS A 8 47.21 24.89 -31.99
CA CYS A 8 45.82 24.44 -31.97
C CYS A 8 44.93 25.63 -32.38
N LEU A 9 44.20 25.48 -33.47
CA LEU A 9 43.20 26.46 -33.91
C LEU A 9 41.81 26.01 -33.41
N ARG A 10 41.21 26.84 -32.58
CA ARG A 10 39.84 26.60 -32.06
C ARG A 10 38.87 27.31 -33.00
N LEU A 11 38.00 26.55 -33.68
CA LEU A 11 37.04 27.04 -34.67
C LEU A 11 35.69 27.41 -34.04
N TRP A 12 35.70 27.93 -32.82
CA TRP A 12 34.54 28.44 -32.10
C TRP A 12 34.86 29.77 -31.41
N SER A 13 33.81 30.51 -31.01
CA SER A 13 33.94 31.81 -30.37
C SER A 13 34.55 31.77 -28.98
N PRO A 14 35.16 32.86 -28.46
CA PRO A 14 35.61 32.95 -27.06
C PRO A 14 34.49 32.74 -26.05
N ALA A 15 33.27 33.21 -26.34
CA ALA A 15 32.10 33.02 -25.48
C ALA A 15 31.69 31.53 -25.40
N GLU A 16 31.79 30.81 -26.48
CA GLU A 16 31.54 29.36 -26.51
C GLU A 16 32.64 28.59 -25.77
N GLN A 17 33.89 29.03 -25.86
CA GLN A 17 35.01 28.47 -25.10
C GLN A 17 34.79 28.59 -23.59
N GLN A 18 34.24 29.70 -23.10
CA GLN A 18 33.94 29.89 -21.67
C GLN A 18 32.81 29.00 -21.16
N ARG A 19 31.90 28.58 -22.04
CA ARG A 19 30.79 27.67 -21.68
C ARG A 19 31.19 26.19 -21.68
N ARG A 20 32.31 25.84 -22.33
CA ARG A 20 32.79 24.46 -22.37
C ARG A 20 33.47 24.10 -21.06
N PRO A 21 33.30 22.88 -20.54
CA PRO A 21 34.06 22.40 -19.40
C PRO A 21 35.56 22.45 -19.71
N ALA A 22 36.36 22.72 -18.71
CA ALA A 22 37.83 22.81 -18.84
C ALA A 22 38.47 21.47 -19.23
N PHE A 23 37.88 20.39 -18.80
CA PHE A 23 38.30 19.00 -19.04
C PHE A 23 37.06 18.14 -19.33
N ASP A 24 37.23 17.10 -20.13
CA ASP A 24 36.21 16.07 -20.28
C ASP A 24 36.10 15.30 -18.94
N PRO A 25 34.87 14.96 -18.52
CA PRO A 25 34.70 14.12 -17.32
C PRO A 25 35.32 12.73 -17.56
N PRO A 26 35.74 12.03 -16.49
CA PRO A 26 36.21 10.66 -16.60
C PRO A 26 35.16 9.77 -17.27
N GLU A 27 35.57 8.96 -18.25
CA GLU A 27 34.69 8.07 -19.01
C GLU A 27 33.87 7.17 -18.08
N LEU A 28 34.46 6.71 -16.98
CA LEU A 28 33.82 5.88 -15.96
C LEU A 28 32.55 6.51 -15.34
N LEU A 29 32.46 7.84 -15.32
CA LEU A 29 31.32 8.57 -14.78
C LEU A 29 30.17 8.75 -15.81
N GLU A 30 30.44 8.54 -17.09
CA GLU A 30 29.48 8.77 -18.19
C GLU A 30 28.94 7.48 -18.80
N VAL A 31 29.79 6.46 -18.98
CA VAL A 31 29.43 5.19 -19.63
C VAL A 31 28.49 4.33 -18.77
N ASP A 32 27.84 3.36 -19.42
CA ASP A 32 27.03 2.34 -18.75
C ASP A 32 27.92 1.52 -17.79
N PRO A 33 27.66 1.50 -16.49
CA PRO A 33 28.46 0.77 -15.51
C PRO A 33 28.25 -0.75 -15.53
N LEU A 34 27.31 -1.28 -16.31
CA LEU A 34 26.94 -2.70 -16.31
C LEU A 34 28.09 -3.62 -16.72
N PRO A 35 28.93 -3.32 -17.75
CA PRO A 35 30.11 -4.10 -18.07
C PRO A 35 31.14 -4.10 -16.94
N LEU A 36 31.35 -2.94 -16.32
CA LEU A 36 32.25 -2.84 -15.17
C LEU A 36 31.75 -3.68 -13.99
N ALA A 37 30.47 -3.59 -13.66
CA ALA A 37 29.86 -4.37 -12.57
C ALA A 37 30.04 -5.88 -12.80
N LEU A 38 29.89 -6.37 -14.06
CA LEU A 38 30.14 -7.77 -14.39
C LEU A 38 31.61 -8.15 -14.16
N GLN A 39 32.55 -7.32 -14.58
CA GLN A 39 33.98 -7.55 -14.39
C GLN A 39 34.37 -7.55 -12.90
N LEU A 40 33.86 -6.62 -12.11
CA LEU A 40 34.08 -6.57 -10.66
C LEU A 40 33.52 -7.79 -9.94
N ALA A 41 32.33 -8.24 -10.35
CA ALA A 41 31.73 -9.47 -9.80
C ALA A 41 32.55 -10.72 -10.18
N GLN A 42 33.13 -10.75 -11.38
CA GLN A 42 34.04 -11.81 -11.83
C GLN A 42 35.38 -11.79 -11.07
N TRP A 43 35.88 -10.60 -10.75
CA TRP A 43 37.12 -10.40 -9.98
C TRP A 43 36.98 -10.82 -8.52
N GLY A 44 35.75 -10.83 -7.98
CA GLY A 44 35.48 -11.18 -6.58
C GLY A 44 35.35 -10.00 -5.63
N ASP A 45 35.50 -8.77 -6.11
CA ASP A 45 35.22 -7.52 -5.40
C ASP A 45 34.09 -6.75 -6.10
N PRO A 46 32.81 -7.11 -5.84
CA PRO A 46 31.66 -6.58 -6.58
C PRO A 46 31.44 -5.06 -6.41
N LEU A 47 32.05 -4.44 -5.40
CA LEU A 47 31.97 -3.00 -5.13
C LEU A 47 33.22 -2.24 -5.58
N GLY A 48 34.27 -2.95 -5.94
CA GLY A 48 35.55 -2.35 -6.29
C GLY A 48 36.23 -1.65 -5.10
N SER A 49 35.92 -2.10 -3.87
CA SER A 49 36.40 -1.45 -2.64
C SER A 49 37.89 -1.62 -2.41
N ASP A 50 38.43 -2.74 -2.88
CA ASP A 50 39.86 -3.11 -2.73
C ASP A 50 40.73 -2.53 -3.86
N LEU A 51 40.09 -1.89 -4.87
CA LEU A 51 40.79 -1.33 -6.02
C LEU A 51 41.19 0.14 -5.79
N HIS A 52 42.39 0.50 -6.25
CA HIS A 52 42.87 1.88 -6.22
C HIS A 52 42.40 2.62 -7.46
N TRP A 53 41.29 3.34 -7.32
CA TRP A 53 40.71 4.16 -8.40
C TRP A 53 41.34 5.53 -8.44
N ILE A 54 41.64 6.06 -9.63
CA ILE A 54 41.95 7.47 -9.82
C ILE A 54 40.67 8.29 -9.61
N ASP A 55 39.58 7.88 -10.28
CA ASP A 55 38.24 8.42 -10.13
C ASP A 55 37.30 7.24 -9.82
N PRO A 56 36.80 7.08 -8.59
CA PRO A 56 35.98 5.94 -8.24
C PRO A 56 34.59 6.01 -8.93
N PRO A 57 34.00 4.88 -9.32
CA PRO A 57 32.65 4.84 -9.83
C PRO A 57 31.66 5.32 -8.77
N ALA A 58 30.61 6.05 -9.18
CA ALA A 58 29.55 6.47 -8.28
C ALA A 58 28.86 5.26 -7.65
N PRO A 59 28.82 5.12 -6.31
CA PRO A 59 28.29 3.91 -5.64
C PRO A 59 26.86 3.58 -6.03
N ALA A 60 26.00 4.60 -6.18
CA ALA A 60 24.60 4.42 -6.57
C ALA A 60 24.47 3.82 -7.99
N ARG A 61 25.30 4.26 -8.95
CA ARG A 61 25.28 3.72 -10.32
C ARG A 61 25.79 2.28 -10.37
N LEU A 62 26.82 1.96 -9.56
CA LEU A 62 27.34 0.60 -9.48
C LEU A 62 26.32 -0.34 -8.83
N GLN A 63 25.62 0.13 -7.80
CA GLN A 63 24.54 -0.63 -7.17
C GLN A 63 23.37 -0.88 -8.14
N GLU A 64 22.98 0.12 -8.91
CA GLU A 64 21.96 -0.04 -9.98
C GLU A 64 22.40 -1.06 -11.03
N ALA A 65 23.66 -1.01 -11.48
CA ALA A 65 24.20 -1.99 -12.42
C ALA A 65 24.18 -3.41 -11.84
N ARG A 66 24.44 -3.57 -10.55
CA ARG A 66 24.33 -4.89 -9.88
C ARG A 66 22.89 -5.40 -9.83
N LEU A 67 21.92 -4.55 -9.56
CA LEU A 67 20.50 -4.93 -9.64
C LEU A 67 20.12 -5.35 -11.06
N GLN A 68 20.70 -4.69 -12.09
CA GLN A 68 20.49 -5.11 -13.48
C GLN A 68 21.15 -6.47 -13.78
N LEU A 69 22.36 -6.77 -13.23
CA LEU A 69 22.97 -8.11 -13.36
C LEU A 69 22.11 -9.20 -12.69
N ASP A 70 21.51 -8.88 -11.54
CA ASP A 70 20.59 -9.79 -10.88
C ASP A 70 19.33 -10.03 -11.73
N GLN A 71 18.75 -9.00 -12.30
CA GLN A 71 17.62 -9.09 -13.24
C GLN A 71 17.95 -9.90 -14.51
N LEU A 72 19.20 -9.88 -14.98
CA LEU A 72 19.70 -10.72 -16.05
C LEU A 72 19.98 -12.17 -15.60
N GLY A 73 19.76 -12.50 -14.33
CA GLY A 73 20.01 -13.80 -13.76
C GLY A 73 21.50 -14.16 -13.63
N ALA A 74 22.39 -13.16 -13.62
CA ALA A 74 23.85 -13.37 -13.62
C ALA A 74 24.42 -13.63 -12.22
N LEU A 75 23.69 -13.28 -11.16
CA LEU A 75 24.17 -13.36 -9.78
C LEU A 75 23.53 -14.51 -9.00
N ALA A 76 24.29 -15.09 -8.10
CA ALA A 76 23.79 -15.99 -7.05
C ALA A 76 23.27 -15.16 -5.86
N ALA A 77 22.55 -15.78 -4.94
CA ALA A 77 22.05 -15.14 -3.71
C ALA A 77 23.18 -14.50 -2.85
N THR A 78 24.42 -14.97 -3.01
CA THR A 78 25.63 -14.40 -2.39
C THR A 78 26.12 -13.11 -3.04
N GLY A 79 25.53 -12.71 -4.19
CA GLY A 79 25.98 -11.55 -4.98
C GLY A 79 27.21 -11.82 -5.87
N GLN A 80 27.70 -13.06 -5.93
CA GLN A 80 28.75 -13.51 -6.84
C GLN A 80 28.15 -13.98 -8.17
N LEU A 81 29.01 -14.08 -9.21
CA LEU A 81 28.58 -14.64 -10.50
C LEU A 81 28.21 -16.13 -10.35
N ASN A 82 27.02 -16.47 -10.83
CA ASN A 82 26.64 -17.86 -11.04
C ASN A 82 27.16 -18.39 -12.40
N SER A 83 26.86 -19.64 -12.76
CA SER A 83 27.28 -20.25 -14.02
C SER A 83 26.80 -19.45 -15.25
N HIS A 84 25.60 -18.86 -15.21
CA HIS A 84 25.09 -18.02 -16.28
C HIS A 84 25.88 -16.72 -16.38
N GLY A 85 26.14 -16.04 -15.25
CA GLY A 85 26.95 -14.82 -15.20
C GLY A 85 28.38 -15.03 -15.71
N GLN A 86 28.98 -16.20 -15.42
CA GLN A 86 30.28 -16.59 -15.98
C GLN A 86 30.24 -16.72 -17.50
N ARG A 87 29.19 -17.32 -18.06
CA ARG A 87 29.00 -17.41 -19.52
C ARG A 87 28.80 -16.03 -20.16
N LEU A 88 28.06 -15.12 -19.50
CA LEU A 88 27.93 -13.73 -19.96
C LEU A 88 29.31 -13.04 -20.06
N ALA A 89 30.14 -13.20 -19.03
CA ALA A 89 31.48 -12.60 -18.99
C ALA A 89 32.42 -13.13 -20.06
N GLN A 90 32.35 -14.44 -20.40
CA GLN A 90 33.19 -15.09 -21.41
C GLN A 90 32.95 -14.60 -22.84
N LEU A 91 31.76 -14.08 -23.15
CA LEU A 91 31.42 -13.58 -24.47
C LEU A 91 32.15 -12.30 -24.87
N GLY A 92 32.64 -11.52 -23.88
CA GLY A 92 33.41 -10.29 -24.14
C GLY A 92 32.62 -9.17 -24.84
N VAL A 93 31.31 -9.26 -24.88
CA VAL A 93 30.39 -8.21 -25.37
C VAL A 93 29.63 -7.60 -24.20
N HIS A 94 28.89 -6.53 -24.45
CA HIS A 94 28.06 -5.92 -23.42
C HIS A 94 27.13 -6.96 -22.76
N PRO A 95 26.96 -7.00 -21.41
CA PRO A 95 26.22 -8.05 -20.70
C PRO A 95 24.80 -8.27 -21.22
N ARG A 96 24.10 -7.22 -21.65
CA ARG A 96 22.76 -7.31 -22.25
C ARG A 96 22.76 -8.02 -23.60
N LEU A 97 23.78 -7.77 -24.41
CA LEU A 97 23.95 -8.46 -25.68
C LEU A 97 24.38 -9.92 -25.46
N ALA A 98 25.22 -10.16 -24.47
CA ALA A 98 25.56 -11.53 -24.06
C ALA A 98 24.32 -12.32 -23.64
N GLN A 99 23.43 -11.72 -22.85
CA GLN A 99 22.14 -12.31 -22.45
C GLN A 99 21.27 -12.66 -23.66
N LEU A 100 21.15 -11.73 -24.61
CA LEU A 100 20.41 -11.92 -25.85
C LEU A 100 20.96 -13.08 -26.68
N LEU A 101 22.28 -13.19 -26.79
CA LEU A 101 22.96 -14.25 -27.53
C LEU A 101 22.77 -15.63 -26.86
N LEU A 102 22.95 -15.73 -25.55
CA LEU A 102 22.78 -16.96 -24.79
C LEU A 102 21.34 -17.48 -24.83
N LEU A 103 20.36 -16.57 -24.71
CA LEU A 103 18.96 -16.94 -24.86
C LEU A 103 18.64 -17.38 -26.29
N GLY A 104 19.18 -16.69 -27.30
CA GLY A 104 19.04 -17.09 -28.71
C GLY A 104 19.58 -18.47 -28.98
N GLU A 105 20.71 -18.85 -28.37
CA GLU A 105 21.25 -20.23 -28.43
C GLU A 105 20.26 -21.22 -27.80
N GLN A 106 19.74 -20.94 -26.60
CA GLN A 106 18.81 -21.82 -25.90
C GLN A 106 17.50 -22.05 -26.66
N LEU A 107 17.00 -20.99 -27.31
CA LEU A 107 15.76 -21.04 -28.10
C LEU A 107 15.94 -21.55 -29.53
N GLY A 108 17.18 -21.87 -29.96
CA GLY A 108 17.47 -22.26 -31.35
C GLY A 108 17.34 -21.09 -32.34
N GLN A 109 17.40 -19.84 -31.87
CA GLN A 109 17.28 -18.60 -32.62
C GLN A 109 18.60 -17.81 -32.66
N LEU A 110 19.74 -18.50 -32.66
CA LEU A 110 21.07 -17.90 -32.52
C LEU A 110 21.38 -16.92 -33.66
N GLU A 111 20.98 -17.23 -34.90
CA GLU A 111 21.21 -16.34 -36.04
C GLU A 111 20.48 -15.00 -35.88
N LEU A 112 19.21 -15.03 -35.45
CA LEU A 112 18.42 -13.86 -35.14
C LEU A 112 19.06 -13.05 -33.99
N ALA A 113 19.48 -13.73 -32.93
CA ALA A 113 20.14 -13.10 -31.79
C ALA A 113 21.43 -12.40 -32.19
N CYS A 114 22.25 -13.02 -33.04
CA CYS A 114 23.47 -12.41 -33.57
C CYS A 114 23.16 -11.18 -34.44
N GLY A 115 22.10 -11.25 -35.27
CA GLY A 115 21.64 -10.10 -36.05
C GLY A 115 21.24 -8.90 -35.19
N LEU A 116 20.42 -9.16 -34.17
CA LEU A 116 20.02 -8.14 -33.19
C LEU A 116 21.23 -7.57 -32.43
N ALA A 117 22.14 -8.41 -31.95
CA ALA A 117 23.32 -7.97 -31.22
C ALA A 117 24.20 -7.04 -32.06
N VAL A 118 24.42 -7.34 -33.32
CA VAL A 118 25.20 -6.51 -34.23
C VAL A 118 24.50 -5.17 -34.51
N LEU A 119 23.19 -5.19 -34.78
CA LEU A 119 22.42 -3.96 -35.00
C LEU A 119 22.37 -3.06 -33.78
N LEU A 120 22.46 -3.60 -32.57
CA LEU A 120 22.43 -2.85 -31.32
C LEU A 120 23.82 -2.35 -30.87
N SER A 121 24.91 -2.97 -31.35
CA SER A 121 26.29 -2.60 -31.00
C SER A 121 26.93 -1.66 -31.99
N GLU A 122 26.50 -1.69 -33.24
CA GLU A 122 27.09 -0.89 -34.33
C GLU A 122 26.24 0.35 -34.64
N ARG A 123 26.81 1.24 -35.42
CA ARG A 123 26.06 2.44 -35.90
C ARG A 123 24.86 2.01 -36.73
N ASP A 124 23.69 2.61 -36.47
CA ASP A 124 22.45 2.35 -37.20
C ASP A 124 22.67 2.48 -38.71
N PRO A 125 22.41 1.44 -39.51
CA PRO A 125 22.61 1.46 -40.94
C PRO A 125 21.52 2.26 -41.70
N LEU A 126 20.35 2.44 -41.07
CA LEU A 126 19.21 3.14 -41.65
C LEU A 126 19.03 4.50 -41.01
N ASN A 127 18.65 5.48 -41.82
CA ASN A 127 18.32 6.77 -41.28
C ASN A 127 16.91 6.75 -40.65
N ARG A 128 16.68 7.63 -39.68
CA ARG A 128 15.43 7.69 -38.91
C ARG A 128 14.21 8.02 -39.78
N GLN A 129 14.38 8.77 -40.88
CA GLN A 129 13.27 9.11 -41.78
C GLN A 129 12.77 7.90 -42.56
N GLU A 130 13.66 6.94 -42.84
CA GLU A 130 13.34 5.72 -43.61
C GLU A 130 12.72 4.62 -42.76
N ALA A 131 13.23 4.44 -41.55
CA ALA A 131 12.88 3.27 -40.74
C ALA A 131 12.20 3.60 -39.36
N GLY A 132 12.14 4.87 -38.98
CA GLY A 132 11.67 5.24 -37.65
C GLY A 132 12.49 4.57 -36.54
N SER A 133 11.83 4.18 -35.45
CA SER A 133 12.43 3.45 -34.34
C SER A 133 12.26 1.93 -34.44
N ASP A 134 11.73 1.41 -35.55
CA ASP A 134 11.41 -0.02 -35.73
C ASP A 134 12.67 -0.85 -35.99
N LEU A 135 13.02 -1.70 -35.01
CA LEU A 135 14.18 -2.60 -35.10
C LEU A 135 13.95 -3.77 -36.09
N LEU A 136 12.70 -4.17 -36.32
CA LEU A 136 12.39 -5.24 -37.28
C LEU A 136 12.76 -4.82 -38.72
N ARG A 137 12.54 -3.56 -39.09
CA ARG A 137 12.96 -3.04 -40.41
C ARG A 137 14.47 -3.12 -40.61
N ARG A 138 15.26 -3.00 -39.54
CA ARG A 138 16.72 -3.16 -39.61
C ARG A 138 17.13 -4.62 -39.75
N LEU A 139 16.39 -5.54 -39.11
CA LEU A 139 16.56 -6.96 -39.31
C LEU A 139 16.22 -7.38 -40.74
N ASP A 140 15.13 -6.87 -41.31
CA ASP A 140 14.75 -7.11 -42.71
C ASP A 140 15.84 -6.61 -43.66
N TRP A 141 16.30 -5.36 -43.46
CA TRP A 141 17.42 -4.79 -44.22
C TRP A 141 18.69 -5.64 -44.12
N LEU A 142 19.04 -6.17 -42.93
CA LEU A 142 20.19 -7.06 -42.73
C LEU A 142 20.01 -8.39 -43.46
N GLY A 143 18.79 -8.93 -43.56
CA GLY A 143 18.42 -10.18 -44.23
C GLY A 143 18.34 -10.04 -45.77
N GLU A 144 18.07 -8.85 -46.31
CA GLU A 144 17.95 -8.62 -47.74
C GLU A 144 19.30 -8.81 -48.47
N ASN A 145 19.25 -9.25 -49.73
CA ASN A 145 20.44 -9.28 -50.58
C ASN A 145 20.63 -7.96 -51.29
N ARG A 146 21.57 -7.13 -50.79
CA ARG A 146 21.92 -5.82 -51.35
C ARG A 146 23.35 -5.86 -51.88
N PRO A 147 23.57 -6.29 -53.13
CA PRO A 147 24.90 -6.35 -53.73
C PRO A 147 25.51 -4.95 -53.77
N GLY A 148 26.75 -4.80 -53.26
CA GLY A 148 27.47 -3.52 -53.24
C GLY A 148 27.43 -2.77 -51.90
N ASP A 149 26.51 -3.04 -51.00
CA ASP A 149 26.44 -2.39 -49.69
C ASP A 149 27.57 -2.88 -48.76
N SER A 150 28.56 -2.00 -48.54
CA SER A 150 29.73 -2.32 -47.70
C SER A 150 29.36 -2.39 -46.22
N SER A 151 28.39 -1.60 -45.78
CA SER A 151 27.91 -1.60 -44.40
C SER A 151 27.21 -2.91 -44.06
N GLN A 152 26.31 -3.38 -44.94
CA GLN A 152 25.62 -4.64 -44.76
C GLN A 152 26.61 -5.83 -44.77
N ARG A 153 27.59 -5.84 -45.65
CA ARG A 153 28.64 -6.90 -45.69
C ARG A 153 29.42 -6.96 -44.37
N ARG A 154 29.82 -5.77 -43.86
CA ARG A 154 30.52 -5.67 -42.57
C ARG A 154 29.66 -6.23 -41.41
N LEU A 155 28.40 -5.84 -41.34
CA LEU A 155 27.50 -6.28 -40.27
C LEU A 155 27.25 -7.81 -40.32
N ARG A 156 27.08 -8.38 -41.53
CA ARG A 156 26.96 -9.84 -41.69
C ARG A 156 28.25 -10.60 -41.33
N GLN A 157 29.40 -10.00 -41.59
CA GLN A 157 30.67 -10.60 -41.14
C GLN A 157 30.77 -10.64 -39.61
N LEU A 158 30.40 -9.55 -38.93
CA LEU A 158 30.33 -9.50 -37.47
C LEU A 158 29.29 -10.48 -36.91
N GLN A 159 28.11 -10.58 -37.53
CA GLN A 159 27.09 -11.58 -37.18
C GLN A 159 27.64 -13.01 -37.25
N SER A 160 28.34 -13.35 -38.34
CA SER A 160 28.96 -14.66 -38.51
C SER A 160 30.10 -14.93 -37.50
N GLN A 161 30.82 -13.89 -37.11
CA GLN A 161 31.86 -13.99 -36.08
C GLN A 161 31.24 -14.25 -34.68
N LEU A 162 30.22 -13.50 -34.28
CA LEU A 162 29.49 -13.72 -33.01
C LEU A 162 28.87 -15.12 -32.98
N HIS A 163 28.24 -15.53 -34.07
CA HIS A 163 27.67 -16.89 -34.18
C HIS A 163 28.70 -17.99 -33.91
N ARG A 164 29.89 -17.90 -34.49
CA ARG A 164 30.98 -18.86 -34.26
C ARG A 164 31.46 -18.81 -32.81
N GLN A 165 31.63 -17.63 -32.24
CA GLN A 165 32.08 -17.44 -30.85
C GLN A 165 31.10 -18.06 -29.84
N VAL A 166 29.79 -17.85 -29.98
CA VAL A 166 28.78 -18.46 -29.09
C VAL A 166 28.81 -19.98 -29.21
N ARG A 167 28.88 -20.52 -30.45
CA ARG A 167 28.95 -21.95 -30.68
C ARG A 167 30.19 -22.60 -30.05
N GLN A 168 31.33 -21.93 -30.05
CA GLN A 168 32.56 -22.45 -29.44
C GLN A 168 32.45 -22.52 -27.91
N LEU A 169 31.79 -21.57 -27.27
CA LEU A 169 31.53 -21.56 -25.83
C LEU A 169 30.46 -22.58 -25.41
N GLY A 170 29.44 -22.81 -26.23
CA GLY A 170 28.37 -23.79 -25.98
C GLY A 170 28.87 -25.26 -26.04
N GLY A 171 29.96 -25.55 -26.79
CA GLY A 171 30.53 -26.89 -26.89
C GLY A 171 31.30 -27.38 -25.64
N GLN A 172 31.55 -26.54 -24.64
CA GLN A 172 32.37 -26.90 -23.48
C GLN A 172 31.60 -27.33 -22.22
N GLY A 173 30.30 -27.54 -22.24
CA GLY A 173 29.62 -27.94 -21.01
C GLY A 173 28.09 -28.01 -20.97
N SER A 174 27.41 -27.98 -22.07
CA SER A 174 25.95 -28.07 -22.07
C SER A 174 25.49 -29.36 -22.74
N SER A 175 25.13 -30.39 -21.96
CA SER A 175 24.04 -31.26 -22.40
C SER A 175 22.88 -30.36 -22.81
N PRO A 176 22.24 -30.54 -23.95
CA PRO A 176 21.03 -29.82 -24.29
C PRO A 176 20.00 -30.19 -23.23
N THR A 177 19.86 -29.34 -22.22
CA THR A 177 18.64 -29.33 -21.40
C THR A 177 17.53 -29.20 -22.42
N ALA A 178 16.68 -30.22 -22.50
CA ALA A 178 15.67 -30.42 -23.51
C ALA A 178 15.14 -29.06 -24.00
N ALA A 179 15.50 -28.75 -25.26
CA ALA A 179 14.92 -27.60 -25.93
C ALA A 179 13.41 -27.73 -25.73
N MET A 180 12.80 -26.83 -24.98
CA MET A 180 11.33 -26.78 -24.95
C MET A 180 10.91 -26.68 -26.42
N PRO A 181 10.20 -27.67 -26.97
CA PRO A 181 9.72 -27.57 -28.32
C PRO A 181 8.69 -26.43 -28.30
N LEU A 182 9.08 -25.25 -28.77
CA LEU A 182 8.14 -24.27 -29.27
C LEU A 182 7.47 -24.90 -30.49
N GLY A 183 6.46 -25.73 -30.23
CA GLY A 183 5.70 -26.47 -31.23
C GLY A 183 4.68 -25.58 -31.95
N ARG A 184 5.16 -24.45 -32.47
CA ARG A 184 4.50 -23.59 -33.48
C ARG A 184 5.60 -22.83 -34.19
N SER A 185 5.48 -22.57 -35.49
CA SER A 185 6.36 -21.67 -36.21
C SER A 185 6.34 -20.30 -35.49
N VAL A 186 7.37 -20.04 -34.68
CA VAL A 186 7.49 -18.79 -33.92
C VAL A 186 7.63 -17.68 -34.94
N ASN A 187 6.73 -16.71 -34.92
CA ASN A 187 6.85 -15.51 -35.76
C ASN A 187 8.18 -14.82 -35.42
N LEU A 188 8.96 -14.43 -36.44
CA LEU A 188 10.24 -13.75 -36.29
C LEU A 188 10.15 -12.53 -35.35
N SER A 189 9.07 -11.78 -35.44
CA SER A 189 8.79 -10.65 -34.58
C SER A 189 8.65 -11.03 -33.11
N GLU A 190 7.97 -12.14 -32.79
CA GLU A 190 7.79 -12.63 -31.41
C GLU A 190 9.11 -13.11 -30.82
N ALA A 191 9.91 -13.84 -31.61
CA ALA A 191 11.24 -14.28 -31.19
C ALA A 191 12.16 -13.08 -30.93
N ALA A 192 12.20 -12.11 -31.84
CA ALA A 192 12.99 -10.89 -31.69
C ALA A 192 12.57 -10.08 -30.45
N ALA A 193 11.27 -9.94 -30.23
CA ALA A 193 10.73 -9.24 -29.06
C ALA A 193 11.10 -9.93 -27.74
N SER A 194 11.03 -11.27 -27.69
CA SER A 194 11.42 -12.05 -26.52
C SER A 194 12.91 -11.92 -26.20
N LEU A 195 13.77 -11.91 -27.22
CA LEU A 195 15.22 -11.71 -27.08
C LEU A 195 15.55 -10.31 -26.54
N VAL A 196 14.90 -9.26 -27.08
CA VAL A 196 15.09 -7.88 -26.61
C VAL A 196 14.52 -7.70 -25.19
N ALA A 197 13.36 -8.31 -24.88
CA ALA A 197 12.77 -8.27 -23.54
C ALA A 197 13.69 -8.89 -22.48
N ALA A 198 14.34 -9.99 -22.80
CA ALA A 198 15.28 -10.65 -21.88
C ALA A 198 16.58 -9.85 -21.67
N ALA A 199 17.01 -9.08 -22.67
CA ALA A 199 18.20 -8.24 -22.57
C ALA A 199 17.91 -6.90 -21.86
N TYR A 200 16.67 -6.41 -21.94
CA TYR A 200 16.25 -5.11 -21.42
C TYR A 200 14.92 -5.22 -20.64
N PRO A 201 14.85 -6.05 -19.58
CA PRO A 201 13.59 -6.34 -18.88
C PRO A 201 12.94 -5.08 -18.25
N GLU A 202 13.72 -4.08 -17.87
CA GLU A 202 13.25 -2.81 -17.33
C GLU A 202 12.73 -1.84 -18.40
N ARG A 203 12.86 -2.20 -19.68
CA ARG A 203 12.48 -1.34 -20.83
C ARG A 203 11.29 -1.89 -21.63
N LEU A 204 10.54 -2.83 -21.09
CA LEU A 204 9.24 -3.18 -21.65
C LEU A 204 8.28 -2.02 -21.45
N ALA A 205 7.60 -1.58 -22.51
CA ALA A 205 6.85 -0.34 -22.55
C ALA A 205 5.38 -0.60 -22.82
N LEU A 206 4.49 0.06 -22.07
CA LEU A 206 3.05 0.06 -22.26
C LEU A 206 2.57 1.48 -22.61
N ALA A 207 1.76 1.60 -23.64
CA ALA A 207 1.22 2.88 -24.08
C ALA A 207 0.33 3.51 -23.00
N ARG A 208 0.47 4.83 -22.78
CA ARG A 208 -0.37 5.59 -21.85
C ARG A 208 -1.70 5.92 -22.51
N ALA A 209 -2.80 5.55 -21.85
CA ALA A 209 -4.15 5.82 -22.34
C ALA A 209 -4.35 7.30 -22.71
N GLY A 210 -4.90 7.57 -23.90
CA GLY A 210 -5.19 8.91 -24.39
C GLY A 210 -3.96 9.76 -24.76
N LYS A 211 -2.74 9.19 -24.80
CA LYS A 211 -1.50 9.91 -25.11
C LYS A 211 -0.67 9.14 -26.15
N PRO A 212 -0.99 9.23 -27.45
CA PRO A 212 -0.25 8.53 -28.50
C PRO A 212 1.25 8.80 -28.44
N GLY A 213 2.06 7.79 -28.68
CA GLY A 213 3.52 7.87 -28.65
C GLY A 213 4.15 8.08 -27.27
N ARG A 214 3.36 8.07 -26.18
CA ARG A 214 3.87 8.12 -24.81
C ARG A 214 3.66 6.78 -24.12
N TYR A 215 4.71 6.31 -23.47
CA TYR A 215 4.79 5.00 -22.86
C TYR A 215 5.24 5.10 -21.40
N LEU A 216 4.89 4.11 -20.62
CA LEU A 216 5.48 3.82 -19.32
C LEU A 216 6.35 2.57 -19.46
N LEU A 217 7.60 2.65 -19.00
CA LEU A 217 8.51 1.51 -18.97
C LEU A 217 8.29 0.65 -17.72
N SER A 218 8.59 -0.64 -17.80
CA SER A 218 8.56 -1.57 -16.66
C SER A 218 9.45 -1.12 -15.50
N GLY A 219 10.54 -0.41 -15.78
CA GLY A 219 11.38 0.24 -14.78
C GLY A 219 10.81 1.53 -14.17
N GLY A 220 9.58 1.94 -14.53
CA GLY A 220 8.86 3.09 -13.97
C GLY A 220 9.11 4.43 -14.66
N ARG A 221 10.09 4.51 -15.57
CA ARG A 221 10.39 5.76 -16.31
C ARG A 221 9.41 5.97 -17.46
N GLY A 222 9.10 7.24 -17.80
CA GLY A 222 8.38 7.59 -19.02
C GLY A 222 9.27 7.46 -20.26
N ALA A 223 8.64 7.15 -21.42
CA ALA A 223 9.32 7.14 -22.69
C ALA A 223 8.43 7.71 -23.80
N VAL A 224 9.05 8.31 -24.84
CA VAL A 224 8.31 8.93 -25.94
C VAL A 224 8.91 8.54 -27.29
N LEU A 225 8.03 8.34 -28.27
CA LEU A 225 8.37 8.27 -29.69
C LEU A 225 8.20 9.66 -30.35
N HIS A 226 8.85 9.85 -31.49
CA HIS A 226 8.55 11.00 -32.35
C HIS A 226 7.12 10.88 -32.90
N ALA A 227 6.45 11.99 -33.14
CA ALA A 227 5.03 11.99 -33.57
C ALA A 227 4.79 11.22 -34.88
N ASP A 228 5.76 11.27 -35.80
CA ASP A 228 5.68 10.62 -37.10
C ASP A 228 6.26 9.20 -37.11
N ASP A 229 6.60 8.64 -35.95
CA ASP A 229 7.20 7.31 -35.89
C ASP A 229 6.15 6.22 -36.17
N PRO A 230 6.46 5.21 -37.00
CA PRO A 230 5.52 4.15 -37.35
C PRO A 230 5.03 3.34 -36.14
N LEU A 231 5.76 3.33 -35.02
CA LEU A 231 5.41 2.61 -33.81
C LEU A 231 4.50 3.39 -32.84
N VAL A 232 4.11 4.64 -33.16
CA VAL A 232 3.29 5.50 -32.29
C VAL A 232 1.96 4.87 -31.88
N ALA A 233 1.37 4.06 -32.78
CA ALA A 233 0.09 3.39 -32.55
C ALA A 233 0.22 2.04 -31.81
N CYS A 234 1.43 1.54 -31.57
CA CYS A 234 1.63 0.25 -30.94
C CYS A 234 1.23 0.29 -29.46
N PRO A 235 0.44 -0.67 -28.97
CA PRO A 235 0.01 -0.69 -27.59
C PRO A 235 1.14 -1.01 -26.60
N ALA A 236 2.16 -1.75 -27.04
CA ALA A 236 3.34 -2.08 -26.26
C ALA A 236 4.60 -2.18 -27.12
N LEU A 237 5.77 -2.04 -26.50
CA LEU A 237 7.06 -2.11 -27.17
C LEU A 237 8.09 -2.84 -26.29
N ALA A 238 9.00 -3.61 -26.93
CA ALA A 238 10.26 -4.02 -26.32
C ALA A 238 11.35 -3.01 -26.76
N VAL A 239 11.78 -2.14 -25.85
CA VAL A 239 12.68 -1.03 -26.17
C VAL A 239 14.14 -1.44 -25.95
N ALA A 240 14.93 -1.37 -27.02
CA ALA A 240 16.35 -1.70 -26.98
C ALA A 240 17.24 -0.47 -26.71
N GLN A 241 16.94 0.68 -27.32
CA GLN A 241 17.72 1.90 -27.15
C GLN A 241 16.87 3.08 -26.73
N LEU A 242 17.36 3.78 -25.71
CA LEU A 242 16.79 5.01 -25.17
C LEU A 242 17.84 6.12 -25.17
N ASP A 243 17.40 7.36 -25.36
CA ASP A 243 18.23 8.55 -25.31
C ASP A 243 17.60 9.59 -24.37
N GLY A 244 18.46 10.43 -23.75
CA GLY A 244 18.03 11.52 -22.88
C GLY A 244 18.00 11.20 -21.38
N GLN A 245 18.27 12.22 -20.57
CA GLN A 245 18.35 12.14 -19.10
C GLN A 245 17.11 12.73 -18.39
N GLY A 246 16.10 13.23 -19.15
CA GLY A 246 14.88 13.84 -18.59
C GLY A 246 13.88 12.85 -18.01
N GLN A 247 12.72 13.37 -17.58
CA GLN A 247 11.61 12.56 -17.06
C GLN A 247 11.11 11.52 -18.08
N ASP A 248 11.01 11.91 -19.36
CA ASP A 248 10.67 11.01 -20.46
C ASP A 248 11.93 10.79 -21.33
N ALA A 249 12.34 9.54 -21.49
CA ALA A 249 13.40 9.16 -22.40
C ALA A 249 12.87 9.08 -23.84
N ARG A 250 13.70 9.38 -24.83
CA ARG A 250 13.33 9.20 -26.24
C ARG A 250 13.64 7.77 -26.69
N ILE A 251 12.66 7.09 -27.25
CA ILE A 251 12.84 5.75 -27.82
C ILE A 251 13.57 5.91 -29.17
N GLN A 252 14.70 5.24 -29.31
CA GLN A 252 15.50 5.23 -30.54
C GLN A 252 15.29 3.93 -31.33
N LEU A 253 15.31 2.77 -30.65
CA LEU A 253 15.05 1.47 -31.25
C LEU A 253 14.14 0.62 -30.36
N ALA A 254 13.10 0.04 -30.97
CA ALA A 254 12.15 -0.82 -30.30
C ALA A 254 11.56 -1.87 -31.27
N ILE A 255 10.99 -2.92 -30.70
CA ILE A 255 10.20 -3.93 -31.40
C ILE A 255 8.74 -3.76 -30.96
N PRO A 256 7.77 -3.72 -31.88
CA PRO A 256 6.36 -3.67 -31.54
C PRO A 256 5.89 -4.95 -30.85
N LEU A 257 5.04 -4.80 -29.83
CA LEU A 257 4.38 -5.85 -29.11
C LEU A 257 2.88 -5.57 -29.04
N ASP A 258 2.08 -6.63 -29.02
CA ASP A 258 0.72 -6.53 -28.54
C ASP A 258 0.64 -6.78 -27.02
N ILE A 259 -0.52 -6.50 -26.42
CA ILE A 259 -0.72 -6.68 -24.97
C ILE A 259 -0.67 -8.16 -24.57
N GLY A 260 -1.14 -9.06 -25.46
CA GLY A 260 -1.08 -10.51 -25.22
C GLY A 260 0.35 -11.02 -25.15
N GLN A 261 1.21 -10.58 -26.08
CA GLN A 261 2.64 -10.88 -26.08
C GLN A 261 3.35 -10.33 -24.83
N LEU A 262 3.04 -9.08 -24.43
CA LEU A 262 3.60 -8.48 -23.21
C LEU A 262 3.18 -9.26 -21.96
N ARG A 263 1.93 -9.74 -21.89
CA ARG A 263 1.43 -10.59 -20.81
C ARG A 263 2.16 -11.94 -20.81
N GLN A 264 2.29 -12.57 -21.96
CA GLN A 264 3.00 -13.85 -22.09
C GLN A 264 4.45 -13.74 -21.63
N LEU A 265 5.16 -12.65 -21.97
CA LEU A 265 6.51 -12.38 -21.48
C LEU A 265 6.56 -12.22 -19.95
N ALA A 266 5.54 -11.63 -19.34
CA ALA A 266 5.46 -11.51 -17.89
C ALA A 266 5.21 -12.87 -17.18
N GLU A 267 4.42 -13.76 -17.77
CA GLU A 267 3.99 -15.04 -17.20
C GLU A 267 4.95 -16.23 -17.49
N GLN A 268 5.91 -16.06 -18.40
CA GLN A 268 6.88 -17.10 -18.73
C GLN A 268 7.76 -17.49 -17.53
N PRO A 269 8.25 -18.74 -17.45
CA PRO A 269 9.28 -19.13 -16.49
C PRO A 269 10.51 -18.22 -16.61
N GLY A 270 10.88 -17.53 -15.53
CA GLY A 270 11.92 -16.50 -15.56
C GLY A 270 11.42 -15.09 -15.97
N GLY A 271 10.14 -14.95 -16.33
CA GLY A 271 9.48 -13.66 -16.49
C GLY A 271 9.39 -12.93 -15.15
N GLN A 272 9.43 -11.58 -15.21
CA GLN A 272 9.37 -10.72 -14.01
C GLN A 272 7.93 -10.32 -13.63
N GLY A 273 6.93 -11.03 -14.16
CA GLY A 273 5.53 -10.77 -13.86
C GLY A 273 5.18 -11.17 -12.43
N GLN A 274 4.53 -10.28 -11.72
CA GLN A 274 4.07 -10.49 -10.35
C GLN A 274 2.56 -10.37 -10.28
N VAL A 275 1.94 -11.33 -9.61
CA VAL A 275 0.51 -11.26 -9.29
C VAL A 275 0.38 -10.60 -7.92
N ALA A 276 -0.28 -9.45 -7.88
CA ALA A 276 -0.60 -8.76 -6.64
C ALA A 276 -2.11 -8.82 -6.39
N VAL A 277 -2.49 -9.15 -5.16
CA VAL A 277 -3.87 -9.06 -4.68
C VAL A 277 -3.93 -7.92 -3.68
N GLU A 278 -4.81 -6.96 -3.92
CA GLU A 278 -5.00 -5.80 -3.06
C GLU A 278 -6.46 -5.72 -2.63
N ALA A 279 -6.68 -5.37 -1.37
CA ALA A 279 -7.98 -5.02 -0.85
C ALA A 279 -7.97 -3.54 -0.44
N ARG A 280 -9.01 -2.79 -0.83
CA ARG A 280 -9.15 -1.38 -0.51
C ARG A 280 -10.56 -1.06 -0.10
N TRP A 281 -10.73 -0.12 0.83
CA TRP A 281 -12.02 0.43 1.15
C TRP A 281 -12.51 1.35 0.03
N ASP A 282 -13.72 1.08 -0.46
CA ASP A 282 -14.43 1.94 -1.41
C ASP A 282 -15.42 2.82 -0.62
N GLY A 283 -15.07 4.09 -0.46
CA GLY A 283 -15.86 5.05 0.32
C GLY A 283 -17.24 5.34 -0.27
N GLU A 284 -17.40 5.29 -1.60
CA GLU A 284 -18.70 5.49 -2.26
C GLU A 284 -19.63 4.28 -2.07
N GLY A 285 -19.10 3.08 -2.32
CA GLY A 285 -19.84 1.84 -2.16
C GLY A 285 -19.90 1.33 -0.74
N GLN A 286 -19.20 1.97 0.22
CA GLN A 286 -19.08 1.57 1.63
C GLN A 286 -18.79 0.07 1.82
N ARG A 287 -17.83 -0.44 1.02
CA ARG A 287 -17.43 -1.85 1.00
C ARG A 287 -15.98 -2.03 0.64
N VAL A 288 -15.42 -3.17 1.00
CA VAL A 288 -14.08 -3.57 0.58
C VAL A 288 -14.15 -4.07 -0.86
N ARG A 289 -13.34 -3.49 -1.74
CA ARG A 289 -13.08 -3.99 -3.08
C ARG A 289 -11.74 -4.69 -3.10
N CYS A 290 -11.74 -5.92 -3.61
CA CYS A 290 -10.53 -6.68 -3.83
C CYS A 290 -10.25 -6.76 -5.32
N GLU A 291 -9.00 -6.54 -5.68
CA GLU A 291 -8.53 -6.58 -7.06
C GLU A 291 -7.29 -7.48 -7.15
N ARG A 292 -7.25 -8.29 -8.18
CA ARG A 292 -6.05 -9.02 -8.58
C ARG A 292 -5.45 -8.34 -9.80
N SER A 293 -4.17 -7.99 -9.74
CA SER A 293 -3.44 -7.38 -10.85
C SER A 293 -2.24 -8.24 -11.24
N LEU A 294 -2.03 -8.37 -12.56
CA LEU A 294 -0.77 -8.84 -13.12
C LEU A 294 0.09 -7.61 -13.38
N ARG A 295 1.25 -7.57 -12.75
CA ARG A 295 2.20 -6.46 -12.86
C ARG A 295 3.53 -6.94 -13.46
N LEU A 296 4.16 -6.07 -14.24
CA LEU A 296 5.52 -6.24 -14.73
C LEU A 296 6.31 -4.99 -14.35
N GLY A 297 7.02 -5.05 -13.23
CA GLY A 297 7.58 -3.85 -12.61
C GLY A 297 6.51 -2.79 -12.34
N ALA A 298 6.67 -1.60 -12.92
CA ALA A 298 5.70 -0.50 -12.80
C ALA A 298 4.45 -0.65 -13.69
N LEU A 299 4.45 -1.61 -14.63
CA LEU A 299 3.34 -1.80 -15.56
C LEU A 299 2.23 -2.64 -14.91
N VAL A 300 0.99 -2.19 -15.05
CA VAL A 300 -0.19 -2.99 -14.73
C VAL A 300 -0.76 -3.54 -16.03
N LEU A 301 -0.55 -4.83 -16.27
CA LEU A 301 -0.94 -5.49 -17.52
C LEU A 301 -2.40 -5.95 -17.49
N GLU A 302 -2.87 -6.35 -16.34
CA GLU A 302 -4.25 -6.75 -16.12
C GLU A 302 -4.70 -6.34 -14.73
N ARG A 303 -5.97 -5.94 -14.62
CA ARG A 303 -6.64 -5.70 -13.35
C ARG A 303 -8.05 -6.26 -13.43
N ARG A 304 -8.42 -7.08 -12.48
CA ARG A 304 -9.76 -7.66 -12.40
C ARG A 304 -10.23 -7.74 -10.96
N SER A 305 -11.54 -7.67 -10.76
CA SER A 305 -12.15 -7.90 -9.45
C SER A 305 -11.84 -9.32 -8.97
N TRP A 306 -11.51 -9.44 -7.68
CA TRP A 306 -11.08 -10.70 -7.09
C TRP A 306 -11.80 -10.96 -5.77
N ASN A 307 -12.55 -12.07 -5.69
CA ASN A 307 -13.36 -12.36 -4.51
C ASN A 307 -12.63 -13.22 -3.46
N GLU A 308 -11.50 -13.84 -3.83
CA GLU A 308 -10.74 -14.79 -3.00
C GLU A 308 -9.48 -14.15 -2.40
N ALA A 309 -9.58 -12.87 -1.98
CA ALA A 309 -8.48 -12.22 -1.26
C ALA A 309 -8.34 -12.81 0.15
N GLU A 310 -7.12 -12.81 0.66
CA GLU A 310 -6.82 -13.27 2.01
C GLU A 310 -7.66 -12.52 3.05
N PRO A 311 -8.23 -13.21 4.06
CA PRO A 311 -9.05 -12.58 5.10
C PRO A 311 -8.36 -11.43 5.82
N ALA A 312 -7.05 -11.51 6.01
CA ALA A 312 -6.25 -10.47 6.63
C ALA A 312 -6.26 -9.16 5.82
N LEU A 313 -6.14 -9.24 4.48
CA LEU A 313 -6.20 -8.06 3.60
C LEU A 313 -7.57 -7.41 3.65
N ILE A 314 -8.64 -8.22 3.62
CA ILE A 314 -10.02 -7.73 3.69
C ILE A 314 -10.26 -7.01 5.01
N ARG A 315 -9.83 -7.62 6.12
CA ARG A 315 -9.95 -7.07 7.47
C ARG A 315 -9.20 -5.73 7.59
N SER A 316 -7.96 -5.66 7.12
CA SER A 316 -7.17 -4.41 7.13
C SER A 316 -7.85 -3.30 6.35
N ALA A 317 -8.40 -3.60 5.16
CA ALA A 317 -9.12 -2.63 4.34
C ALA A 317 -10.43 -2.19 5.01
N LEU A 318 -11.15 -3.10 5.70
CA LEU A 318 -12.37 -2.78 6.44
C LEU A 318 -12.07 -1.89 7.66
N LEU A 319 -11.00 -2.19 8.40
CA LEU A 319 -10.53 -1.36 9.52
C LEU A 319 -10.15 0.06 9.07
N GLU A 320 -9.50 0.19 7.92
CA GLU A 320 -9.21 1.50 7.34
C GLU A 320 -10.49 2.25 6.98
N GLY A 321 -11.48 1.57 6.41
CA GLY A 321 -12.81 2.12 6.15
C GLY A 321 -13.50 2.59 7.43
N LEU A 322 -13.42 1.82 8.50
CA LEU A 322 -13.98 2.17 9.81
C LEU A 322 -13.27 3.39 10.42
N ARG A 323 -11.96 3.53 10.27
CA ARG A 323 -11.24 4.76 10.70
C ARG A 323 -11.75 5.99 9.97
N GLN A 324 -12.06 5.88 8.68
CA GLN A 324 -12.62 6.98 7.88
C GLN A 324 -14.06 7.30 8.26
N LEU A 325 -14.89 6.30 8.53
CA LEU A 325 -16.30 6.46 8.91
C LEU A 325 -16.49 6.92 10.36
N GLY A 326 -15.55 6.61 11.23
CA GLY A 326 -15.62 6.86 12.66
C GLY A 326 -16.47 5.83 13.42
N LEU A 327 -16.39 5.88 14.77
CA LEU A 327 -17.09 4.93 15.65
C LEU A 327 -18.62 4.99 15.55
N GLU A 328 -19.17 6.12 15.11
CA GLU A 328 -20.63 6.27 14.97
C GLU A 328 -21.21 5.45 13.81
N ALA A 329 -20.37 4.92 12.93
CA ALA A 329 -20.78 3.99 11.90
C ALA A 329 -21.06 2.57 12.42
N LEU A 330 -20.59 2.24 13.64
CA LEU A 330 -20.82 0.97 14.30
C LEU A 330 -22.24 0.86 14.85
N PRO A 331 -22.82 -0.33 14.95
CA PRO A 331 -24.20 -0.55 15.39
C PRO A 331 -24.34 -0.45 16.92
N TRP A 332 -24.08 0.71 17.48
CA TRP A 332 -24.23 0.95 18.90
C TRP A 332 -25.69 0.83 19.36
N ASP A 333 -25.94 -0.09 20.25
CA ASP A 333 -27.18 -0.14 21.00
C ASP A 333 -27.05 0.60 22.36
N PRO A 334 -28.16 0.89 23.06
CA PRO A 334 -28.11 1.56 24.35
C PRO A 334 -27.31 0.80 25.42
N ALA A 335 -27.23 -0.54 25.35
CA ALA A 335 -26.50 -1.35 26.31
C ALA A 335 -24.99 -1.29 26.07
N SER A 336 -24.54 -1.43 24.83
CA SER A 336 -23.14 -1.31 24.45
C SER A 336 -22.57 0.10 24.66
N ARG A 337 -23.36 1.15 24.39
CA ARG A 337 -22.97 2.53 24.72
C ARG A 337 -22.84 2.74 26.22
N GLN A 338 -23.80 2.26 27.00
CA GLN A 338 -23.74 2.34 28.46
C GLN A 338 -22.51 1.60 29.00
N LEU A 339 -22.19 0.43 28.45
CA LEU A 339 -20.99 -0.33 28.81
C LEU A 339 -19.71 0.44 28.50
N GLN A 340 -19.60 1.01 27.28
CA GLN A 340 -18.48 1.87 26.89
C GLN A 340 -18.23 2.98 27.91
N HIS A 341 -19.29 3.73 28.27
CA HIS A 341 -19.17 4.84 29.22
C HIS A 341 -18.74 4.36 30.60
N ARG A 342 -19.27 3.23 31.08
CA ARG A 342 -18.91 2.64 32.37
C ARG A 342 -17.46 2.18 32.41
N LEU A 343 -16.98 1.48 31.36
CA LEU A 343 -15.59 1.05 31.25
C LEU A 343 -14.64 2.26 31.20
N ASN A 344 -14.97 3.26 30.40
CA ASN A 344 -14.17 4.48 30.31
C ASN A 344 -14.10 5.23 31.66
N LEU A 345 -15.22 5.31 32.37
CA LEU A 345 -15.26 5.94 33.69
C LEU A 345 -14.44 5.12 34.73
N ALA A 346 -14.51 3.78 34.67
CA ALA A 346 -13.69 2.92 35.51
C ALA A 346 -12.20 3.13 35.23
N HIS A 347 -11.81 3.21 33.95
CA HIS A 347 -10.43 3.49 33.57
C HIS A 347 -9.95 4.84 34.09
N GLN A 348 -10.76 5.90 33.93
CA GLN A 348 -10.41 7.26 34.37
C GLN A 348 -10.16 7.37 35.87
N HIS A 349 -10.89 6.61 36.69
CA HIS A 349 -10.79 6.68 38.14
C HIS A 349 -9.86 5.65 38.76
N LEU A 350 -9.72 4.48 38.16
CA LEU A 350 -9.01 3.34 38.74
C LEU A 350 -7.74 2.96 37.94
N GLY A 351 -7.60 3.44 36.69
CA GLY A 351 -6.48 3.06 35.82
C GLY A 351 -6.51 1.57 35.43
N ASP A 352 -5.32 1.01 35.20
CA ASP A 352 -5.16 -0.42 34.90
C ASP A 352 -5.69 -1.29 36.04
N PRO A 353 -6.33 -2.42 35.75
CA PRO A 353 -6.46 -3.11 34.46
C PRO A 353 -7.75 -2.77 33.66
N TRP A 354 -8.44 -1.65 33.93
CA TRP A 354 -9.66 -1.26 33.23
C TRP A 354 -9.29 -0.74 31.83
N PRO A 355 -9.98 -1.19 30.75
CA PRO A 355 -9.67 -0.73 29.40
C PRO A 355 -10.08 0.73 29.20
N ASP A 356 -9.22 1.48 28.52
CA ASP A 356 -9.57 2.82 28.04
C ASP A 356 -10.53 2.71 26.83
N CYS A 357 -11.80 2.97 27.10
CA CYS A 357 -12.86 2.96 26.10
C CYS A 357 -13.24 4.38 25.63
N SER A 358 -12.31 5.36 25.73
CA SER A 358 -12.51 6.67 25.11
C SER A 358 -12.64 6.55 23.58
N PRO A 359 -13.39 7.44 22.92
CA PRO A 359 -13.57 7.38 21.48
C PRO A 359 -12.26 7.41 20.69
N GLN A 360 -11.29 8.17 21.18
CA GLN A 360 -9.97 8.23 20.57
C GLN A 360 -9.24 6.90 20.63
N GLN A 361 -9.15 6.32 21.83
CA GLN A 361 -8.42 5.05 22.04
C GLN A 361 -9.08 3.87 21.32
N LEU A 362 -10.42 3.83 21.29
CA LEU A 362 -11.14 2.82 20.52
C LEU A 362 -10.86 2.92 19.01
N LEU A 363 -10.66 4.11 18.45
CA LEU A 363 -10.26 4.29 17.06
C LEU A 363 -8.80 3.89 16.80
N GLU A 364 -7.90 4.20 17.72
CA GLU A 364 -6.50 3.84 17.62
C GLU A 364 -6.31 2.31 17.71
N GLN A 365 -7.03 1.65 18.61
CA GLN A 365 -6.94 0.21 18.89
C GLN A 365 -8.03 -0.63 18.18
N LEU A 366 -8.61 -0.13 17.07
CA LEU A 366 -9.68 -0.83 16.33
C LEU A 366 -9.35 -2.29 16.02
N GLU A 367 -8.11 -2.60 15.66
CA GLU A 367 -7.70 -3.95 15.31
C GLU A 367 -7.72 -4.89 16.52
N GLU A 368 -7.38 -4.39 17.70
CA GLU A 368 -7.27 -5.20 18.91
C GLU A 368 -8.64 -5.61 19.44
N TRP A 369 -9.57 -4.66 19.58
CA TRP A 369 -10.87 -4.95 20.21
C TRP A 369 -11.94 -5.39 19.20
N LEU A 370 -11.91 -4.89 17.96
CA LEU A 370 -12.93 -5.16 16.95
C LEU A 370 -12.47 -6.17 15.89
N GLY A 371 -11.16 -6.19 15.57
CA GLY A 371 -10.58 -7.03 14.52
C GLY A 371 -11.00 -8.51 14.58
N PRO A 372 -11.03 -9.18 15.73
CA PRO A 372 -11.48 -10.58 15.84
C PRO A 372 -12.92 -10.82 15.39
N HIS A 373 -13.78 -9.81 15.46
CA HIS A 373 -15.20 -9.86 15.09
C HIS A 373 -15.47 -9.50 13.63
N LEU A 374 -14.46 -9.08 12.85
CA LEU A 374 -14.61 -8.65 11.47
C LEU A 374 -14.41 -9.77 10.44
N ASN A 375 -14.19 -11.00 10.86
CA ASN A 375 -13.95 -12.11 9.94
C ASN A 375 -15.17 -12.38 9.05
N GLY A 376 -14.94 -12.38 7.72
CA GLY A 376 -15.98 -12.61 6.72
C GLY A 376 -16.80 -11.37 6.35
N LEU A 377 -16.63 -10.24 7.04
CA LEU A 377 -17.33 -9.00 6.76
C LEU A 377 -16.58 -8.19 5.68
N ARG A 378 -17.34 -7.53 4.79
CA ARG A 378 -16.77 -6.78 3.66
C ARG A 378 -17.42 -5.42 3.43
N SER A 379 -18.54 -5.12 4.07
CA SER A 379 -19.30 -3.90 3.84
C SER A 379 -19.79 -3.31 5.14
N ARG A 380 -20.23 -2.05 5.07
CA ARG A 380 -20.89 -1.39 6.20
C ARG A 380 -22.16 -2.14 6.65
N ASP A 381 -22.90 -2.69 5.70
CA ASP A 381 -24.15 -3.42 6.02
C ASP A 381 -23.86 -4.69 6.84
N ASP A 382 -22.73 -5.35 6.58
CA ASP A 382 -22.30 -6.52 7.34
C ASP A 382 -21.99 -6.19 8.81
N LEU A 383 -21.69 -4.94 9.13
CA LEU A 383 -21.36 -4.51 10.51
C LEU A 383 -22.58 -4.50 11.42
N GLN A 384 -23.81 -4.51 10.91
CA GLN A 384 -25.04 -4.40 11.70
C GLN A 384 -25.24 -5.50 12.75
N GLY A 385 -24.57 -6.65 12.56
CA GLY A 385 -24.63 -7.78 13.48
C GLY A 385 -23.48 -7.85 14.50
N LEU A 386 -22.63 -6.82 14.59
CA LEU A 386 -21.45 -6.86 15.46
C LEU A 386 -21.84 -6.83 16.94
N PRO A 387 -21.33 -7.78 17.77
CA PRO A 387 -21.57 -7.83 19.19
C PRO A 387 -20.65 -6.84 19.94
N LEU A 388 -20.93 -5.53 19.84
CA LEU A 388 -20.07 -4.48 20.39
C LEU A 388 -19.84 -4.62 21.89
N GLY A 389 -20.85 -5.06 22.64
CA GLY A 389 -20.70 -5.33 24.07
C GLY A 389 -19.63 -6.39 24.39
N GLU A 390 -19.60 -7.48 23.63
CA GLU A 390 -18.58 -8.52 23.78
C GLU A 390 -17.22 -8.04 23.25
N ALA A 391 -17.21 -7.30 22.15
CA ALA A 391 -16.00 -6.75 21.58
C ALA A 391 -15.27 -5.79 22.55
N LEU A 392 -16.01 -4.92 23.25
CA LEU A 392 -15.45 -4.04 24.28
C LEU A 392 -14.79 -4.80 25.46
N TRP A 393 -15.28 -6.02 25.75
CA TRP A 393 -14.68 -6.88 26.75
C TRP A 393 -13.51 -7.71 26.25
N GLY A 394 -13.26 -7.77 24.95
CA GLY A 394 -12.32 -8.71 24.35
C GLY A 394 -10.91 -8.66 24.93
N ASN A 395 -10.43 -7.48 25.33
CA ASN A 395 -9.10 -7.26 25.90
C ASN A 395 -9.09 -7.15 27.42
N ALA A 396 -10.24 -7.19 28.08
CA ALA A 396 -10.32 -7.07 29.53
C ALA A 396 -10.36 -8.42 30.23
N PRO A 397 -9.69 -8.58 31.39
CA PRO A 397 -9.80 -9.79 32.20
C PRO A 397 -11.25 -10.12 32.56
N TRP A 398 -11.64 -11.37 32.39
CA TRP A 398 -13.01 -11.82 32.67
C TRP A 398 -13.49 -11.48 34.09
N SER A 399 -12.59 -11.47 35.08
CA SER A 399 -12.85 -11.11 36.46
C SER A 399 -13.36 -9.68 36.67
N LEU A 400 -13.15 -8.79 35.73
CA LEU A 400 -13.61 -7.40 35.82
C LEU A 400 -15.12 -7.23 35.58
N ARG A 401 -15.76 -8.17 34.85
CA ARG A 401 -17.20 -8.05 34.52
C ARG A 401 -18.08 -7.93 35.80
N PRO A 402 -18.02 -8.83 36.80
CA PRO A 402 -18.82 -8.70 38.01
C PRO A 402 -18.39 -7.50 38.88
N GLN A 403 -17.10 -7.12 38.84
CA GLN A 403 -16.61 -5.95 39.56
C GLN A 403 -17.18 -4.65 39.00
N LEU A 404 -17.31 -4.53 37.65
CA LEU A 404 -17.90 -3.35 37.02
C LEU A 404 -19.34 -3.12 37.52
N ASP A 405 -20.14 -4.16 37.65
CA ASP A 405 -21.53 -4.05 38.11
C ASP A 405 -21.64 -3.69 39.61
N GLN A 406 -20.63 -4.00 40.42
CA GLN A 406 -20.53 -3.55 41.80
C GLN A 406 -20.06 -2.10 41.91
N LEU A 407 -19.05 -1.71 41.09
CA LEU A 407 -18.44 -0.38 41.14
C LEU A 407 -19.28 0.68 40.46
N LEU A 408 -19.84 0.36 39.30
CA LEU A 408 -20.64 1.26 38.44
C LEU A 408 -21.94 0.56 38.03
N PRO A 409 -22.89 0.34 38.92
CA PRO A 409 -24.11 -0.42 38.65
C PRO A 409 -24.97 0.23 37.56
N VAL A 410 -25.68 -0.58 36.77
CA VAL A 410 -26.63 -0.10 35.74
C VAL A 410 -27.85 0.57 36.36
N THR A 411 -28.25 0.10 37.59
CA THR A 411 -29.41 0.63 38.31
C THR A 411 -29.06 0.84 39.77
N LEU A 412 -29.68 1.83 40.39
CA LEU A 412 -29.64 2.05 41.84
C LEU A 412 -31.04 1.92 42.45
N THR A 413 -31.09 1.30 43.64
CA THR A 413 -32.32 1.26 44.42
C THR A 413 -32.44 2.56 45.22
N VAL A 414 -33.47 3.35 44.94
CA VAL A 414 -33.75 4.61 45.63
C VAL A 414 -34.56 4.34 46.91
N PRO A 415 -34.67 5.29 47.86
CA PRO A 415 -35.37 5.11 49.10
C PRO A 415 -36.83 4.64 49.02
N SER A 416 -37.49 4.88 47.87
CA SER A 416 -38.84 4.36 47.60
C SER A 416 -38.89 2.85 47.31
N GLY A 417 -37.74 2.14 47.25
CA GLY A 417 -37.62 0.73 46.85
C GLY A 417 -37.57 0.50 45.33
N ARG A 418 -37.71 1.56 44.55
CA ARG A 418 -37.65 1.42 43.07
C ARG A 418 -36.22 1.36 42.57
N GLN A 419 -35.97 0.50 41.59
CA GLN A 419 -34.71 0.50 40.82
C GLN A 419 -34.79 1.52 39.71
N VAL A 420 -33.83 2.46 39.66
CA VAL A 420 -33.72 3.52 38.67
C VAL A 420 -32.40 3.34 37.90
N LYS A 421 -32.47 3.46 36.57
CA LYS A 421 -31.27 3.37 35.74
C LYS A 421 -30.36 4.59 35.95
N LEU A 422 -29.05 4.31 36.00
CA LEU A 422 -28.02 5.33 35.95
C LEU A 422 -27.65 5.60 34.48
N ASP A 423 -27.42 6.85 34.17
CA ASP A 423 -26.88 7.29 32.87
C ASP A 423 -25.42 7.74 33.06
N TYR A 424 -24.51 7.17 32.28
CA TYR A 424 -23.08 7.49 32.30
C TYR A 424 -22.64 8.27 31.06
N SER A 425 -23.55 8.67 30.19
CA SER A 425 -23.23 9.28 28.89
C SER A 425 -22.54 10.64 29.01
N SER A 426 -22.74 11.36 30.10
CA SER A 426 -22.12 12.65 30.36
C SER A 426 -20.70 12.59 30.92
N GLY A 427 -20.11 11.39 31.05
CA GLY A 427 -18.83 11.17 31.75
C GLY A 427 -18.92 11.20 33.28
N GLN A 428 -20.14 11.36 33.83
CA GLN A 428 -20.45 11.25 35.25
C GLN A 428 -21.74 10.44 35.44
N PRO A 429 -21.88 9.70 36.55
CA PRO A 429 -23.10 8.97 36.83
C PRO A 429 -24.25 9.91 37.14
N VAL A 430 -25.33 9.83 36.38
CA VAL A 430 -26.54 10.66 36.54
C VAL A 430 -27.73 9.78 36.94
N LEU A 431 -28.42 10.14 37.99
CA LEU A 431 -29.65 9.51 38.46
C LEU A 431 -30.85 10.45 38.23
N ALA A 432 -31.66 10.16 37.22
CA ALA A 432 -32.88 10.91 36.96
C ALA A 432 -34.07 10.24 37.72
N VAL A 433 -34.58 10.91 38.77
CA VAL A 433 -35.55 10.33 39.67
C VAL A 433 -36.56 11.36 40.15
N LYS A 434 -37.81 10.96 40.42
CA LYS A 434 -38.80 11.86 40.97
C LYS A 434 -38.39 12.29 42.38
N LEU A 435 -38.46 13.57 42.67
CA LEU A 435 -38.05 14.18 43.93
C LEU A 435 -38.61 13.42 45.16
N GLN A 436 -39.85 12.98 45.11
CA GLN A 436 -40.54 12.29 46.20
C GLN A 436 -39.99 10.89 46.47
N GLU A 437 -39.32 10.27 45.51
CA GLU A 437 -38.70 8.94 45.65
C GLU A 437 -37.38 8.98 46.42
N LEU A 438 -36.84 10.20 46.65
CA LEU A 438 -35.62 10.45 47.41
C LEU A 438 -35.88 11.01 48.81
N PHE A 439 -37.12 11.22 49.21
CA PHE A 439 -37.38 11.63 50.59
C PHE A 439 -36.73 10.68 51.60
N GLY A 440 -36.24 11.18 52.70
CA GLY A 440 -35.45 10.43 53.68
C GLY A 440 -33.95 10.26 53.35
N ALA A 441 -33.57 10.51 52.11
CA ALA A 441 -32.15 10.49 51.75
C ALA A 441 -31.46 11.80 52.18
N ARG A 442 -30.37 11.68 52.91
CA ARG A 442 -29.60 12.84 53.42
C ARG A 442 -28.29 13.07 52.66
N THR A 443 -27.87 12.13 51.87
CA THR A 443 -26.62 12.18 51.09
C THR A 443 -26.89 11.73 49.67
N ASN A 444 -26.04 12.16 48.73
CA ASN A 444 -26.09 11.66 47.37
C ASN A 444 -25.72 10.17 47.34
N PRO A 445 -26.34 9.39 46.45
CA PRO A 445 -25.84 8.07 46.16
C PRO A 445 -24.39 8.14 45.68
N MET A 446 -23.60 7.15 46.02
CA MET A 446 -22.19 7.01 45.66
C MET A 446 -21.96 5.79 44.83
N VAL A 447 -21.00 5.86 43.88
CA VAL A 447 -20.48 4.73 43.10
C VAL A 447 -18.97 4.64 43.29
N LEU A 448 -18.29 3.70 42.63
CA LEU A 448 -16.86 3.44 42.80
C LEU A 448 -16.44 3.28 44.26
N SER A 449 -17.16 2.43 44.99
CA SER A 449 -16.92 2.18 46.43
C SER A 449 -16.92 3.47 47.28
N GLY A 450 -17.76 4.45 46.95
CA GLY A 450 -17.89 5.69 47.70
C GLY A 450 -16.93 6.82 47.23
N GLN A 451 -16.22 6.66 46.13
CA GLN A 451 -15.30 7.68 45.63
C GLN A 451 -15.95 8.71 44.70
N LEU A 452 -17.07 8.34 44.06
CA LEU A 452 -17.72 9.22 43.08
C LEU A 452 -19.19 9.44 43.43
N ALA A 453 -19.58 10.70 43.65
CA ALA A 453 -20.96 11.09 43.91
C ALA A 453 -21.80 11.03 42.62
N VAL A 454 -23.01 10.49 42.74
CA VAL A 454 -23.98 10.50 41.64
C VAL A 454 -24.65 11.87 41.54
N THR A 455 -24.63 12.43 40.35
CA THR A 455 -25.42 13.66 40.08
C THR A 455 -26.89 13.29 40.01
N VAL A 456 -27.69 13.94 40.83
CA VAL A 456 -29.12 13.68 40.91
C VAL A 456 -29.90 14.71 40.10
N HIS A 457 -30.61 14.24 39.08
CA HIS A 457 -31.62 15.01 38.36
C HIS A 457 -32.97 14.77 39.03
N LEU A 458 -33.40 15.73 39.84
CA LEU A 458 -34.68 15.71 40.52
C LEU A 458 -35.81 16.04 39.54
N LEU A 459 -36.75 15.12 39.38
CA LEU A 459 -37.87 15.26 38.47
C LEU A 459 -39.16 15.59 39.24
N THR A 460 -40.01 16.37 38.60
CA THR A 460 -41.40 16.57 39.00
C THR A 460 -42.20 15.26 38.95
N PRO A 461 -43.37 15.14 39.56
CA PRO A 461 -44.24 13.95 39.41
C PRO A 461 -44.57 13.63 37.94
N ALA A 462 -44.60 14.65 37.04
CA ALA A 462 -44.81 14.46 35.61
C ALA A 462 -43.53 14.11 34.82
N GLY A 463 -42.38 13.90 35.51
CA GLY A 463 -41.12 13.51 34.84
C GLY A 463 -40.34 14.66 34.20
N ARG A 464 -40.69 15.95 34.52
CA ARG A 464 -39.96 17.12 34.04
C ARG A 464 -38.84 17.48 35.01
N PRO A 465 -37.68 17.98 34.58
CA PRO A 465 -36.64 18.47 35.45
C PRO A 465 -37.15 19.51 36.42
N ALA A 466 -36.83 19.37 37.70
CA ALA A 466 -37.11 20.34 38.76
C ALA A 466 -35.81 20.96 39.30
N ALA A 467 -34.77 20.17 39.52
CA ALA A 467 -33.46 20.62 39.95
C ALA A 467 -32.39 19.56 39.61
N ILE A 468 -31.12 20.00 39.59
CA ILE A 468 -29.94 19.15 39.45
C ILE A 468 -29.03 19.41 40.64
N THR A 469 -28.59 18.37 41.34
CA THR A 469 -27.72 18.56 42.50
C THR A 469 -26.70 17.39 42.64
N GLN A 470 -25.52 17.75 43.11
CA GLN A 470 -24.52 16.87 43.65
C GLN A 470 -24.41 16.95 45.19
N ASP A 471 -25.22 17.83 45.82
CA ASP A 471 -25.35 18.02 47.25
C ASP A 471 -26.84 17.95 47.61
N LEU A 472 -27.32 16.74 47.88
CA LEU A 472 -28.75 16.50 48.20
C LEU A 472 -29.13 17.10 49.54
N ALA A 473 -28.24 17.09 50.54
CA ALA A 473 -28.47 17.71 51.83
C ALA A 473 -28.66 19.20 51.71
N GLY A 474 -27.72 19.88 51.05
CA GLY A 474 -27.82 21.34 50.78
C GLY A 474 -28.99 21.71 49.89
N PHE A 475 -29.41 20.82 48.99
CA PHE A 475 -30.64 21.04 48.21
C PHE A 475 -31.89 21.04 49.12
N TRP A 476 -31.98 20.06 50.04
CA TRP A 476 -33.12 19.99 50.99
C TRP A 476 -33.23 21.23 51.85
N GLU A 477 -32.10 21.76 52.31
CA GLU A 477 -32.05 22.93 53.18
C GLU A 477 -32.30 24.24 52.44
N ARG A 478 -31.66 24.43 51.31
CA ARG A 478 -31.61 25.73 50.65
C ARG A 478 -32.64 25.91 49.53
N SER A 479 -32.80 24.91 48.66
CA SER A 479 -33.58 25.05 47.43
C SER A 479 -34.96 24.41 47.48
N TYR A 480 -35.10 23.35 48.25
CA TYR A 480 -36.37 22.63 48.36
C TYR A 480 -37.56 23.49 48.84
N PRO A 481 -37.45 24.41 49.81
CA PRO A 481 -38.58 25.25 50.24
C PRO A 481 -39.24 26.00 49.07
N GLU A 482 -38.45 26.55 48.14
CA GLU A 482 -38.96 27.23 46.98
C GLU A 482 -39.57 26.28 45.96
N VAL A 483 -38.87 25.21 45.63
CA VAL A 483 -39.34 24.12 44.75
C VAL A 483 -40.63 23.50 45.28
N ARG A 484 -40.72 23.31 46.60
CA ARG A 484 -41.93 22.82 47.27
C ARG A 484 -43.11 23.77 47.05
N LYS A 485 -42.91 25.06 47.25
CA LYS A 485 -43.95 26.10 47.09
C LYS A 485 -44.54 26.04 45.67
N GLU A 486 -43.69 25.98 44.66
CA GLU A 486 -44.10 25.89 43.27
C GLU A 486 -44.81 24.58 42.93
N LEU A 487 -44.18 23.45 43.30
CA LEU A 487 -44.67 22.13 42.91
C LEU A 487 -45.93 21.72 43.70
N ARG A 488 -46.10 22.19 44.94
CA ARG A 488 -47.32 21.96 45.73
C ARG A 488 -48.55 22.56 45.04
N GLY A 489 -48.41 23.75 44.48
CA GLY A 489 -49.49 24.40 43.70
C GLY A 489 -49.82 23.60 42.43
N ARG A 490 -48.81 23.13 41.73
CA ARG A 490 -48.94 22.43 40.42
C ARG A 490 -49.34 20.95 40.59
N TYR A 491 -48.90 20.31 41.65
CA TYR A 491 -49.14 18.87 41.91
C TYR A 491 -49.72 18.61 43.33
N PRO A 492 -50.90 19.14 43.69
CA PRO A 492 -51.47 19.09 45.04
C PRO A 492 -51.79 17.68 45.54
N ARG A 493 -51.95 16.72 44.58
CA ARG A 493 -52.24 15.30 44.88
C ARG A 493 -51.04 14.52 45.42
N HIS A 494 -49.83 15.08 45.36
CA HIS A 494 -48.61 14.43 45.80
C HIS A 494 -48.17 14.96 47.16
N PRO A 495 -47.40 14.18 47.96
CA PRO A 495 -46.89 14.64 49.26
C PRO A 495 -45.78 15.68 49.09
N TRP A 496 -45.83 16.76 49.87
CA TRP A 496 -44.84 17.83 49.90
C TRP A 496 -44.54 18.16 51.37
N PRO A 497 -43.75 17.32 52.08
CA PRO A 497 -43.41 17.50 53.50
C PRO A 497 -42.63 18.79 53.73
N GLU A 498 -42.61 19.28 54.97
CA GLU A 498 -41.77 20.40 55.37
C GLU A 498 -40.32 20.02 55.53
N ASP A 499 -40.10 18.86 56.12
CA ASP A 499 -38.80 18.26 56.24
C ASP A 499 -38.71 17.00 55.32
N PRO A 500 -38.10 17.15 54.14
CA PRO A 500 -37.94 16.06 53.19
C PRO A 500 -36.94 15.01 53.67
N GLY A 501 -35.99 15.37 54.53
CA GLY A 501 -34.96 14.44 55.09
C GLY A 501 -35.49 13.45 56.12
N GLN A 502 -36.66 13.67 56.71
CA GLN A 502 -37.34 12.76 57.62
C GLN A 502 -38.59 12.11 57.03
N ALA A 503 -38.99 12.55 55.85
CA ALA A 503 -40.20 12.05 55.21
C ALA A 503 -40.00 10.70 54.56
N GLN A 504 -41.03 9.87 54.51
CA GLN A 504 -41.00 8.57 53.84
C GLN A 504 -41.02 8.78 52.32
N ALA A 505 -40.06 8.11 51.65
CA ALA A 505 -40.00 8.12 50.21
C ALA A 505 -41.19 7.40 49.58
N THR A 506 -41.69 7.93 48.48
CA THR A 506 -42.85 7.33 47.82
C THR A 506 -42.95 7.69 46.33
N ALA A 507 -43.37 6.75 45.51
CA ALA A 507 -43.78 6.98 44.12
C ALA A 507 -45.30 7.29 44.00
N LEU A 508 -46.06 7.20 45.14
CA LEU A 508 -47.52 7.23 45.16
C LEU A 508 -48.09 8.63 45.46
N THR A 509 -49.36 8.83 45.07
CA THR A 509 -50.13 10.01 45.44
C THR A 509 -50.63 9.86 46.90
N LYS A 510 -50.99 10.98 47.55
CA LYS A 510 -51.53 11.02 48.90
C LYS A 510 -52.70 10.03 49.13
N ALA A 511 -53.66 9.97 48.18
CA ALA A 511 -54.81 9.08 48.25
C ALA A 511 -54.42 7.60 48.24
N ARG A 512 -53.40 7.22 47.45
CA ARG A 512 -52.89 5.82 47.40
C ARG A 512 -52.07 5.45 48.62
N LEU A 513 -51.36 6.41 49.23
CA LEU A 513 -50.63 6.20 50.48
C LEU A 513 -51.57 5.91 51.64
N GLN A 514 -52.70 6.67 51.74
CA GLN A 514 -53.72 6.47 52.77
C GLN A 514 -54.46 5.12 52.63
N GLN A 515 -54.69 4.67 51.41
CA GLN A 515 -55.28 3.33 51.17
C GLN A 515 -54.36 2.18 51.52
N GLY A 516 -53.03 2.34 51.35
CA GLY A 516 -52.03 1.33 51.75
C GLY A 516 -51.87 1.25 53.27
N SER A 517 -51.96 2.37 53.99
CA SER A 517 -51.88 2.43 55.47
C SER A 517 -53.11 1.84 56.19
N ASN A 518 -54.29 1.84 55.51
CA ASN A 518 -55.51 1.21 56.06
C ASN A 518 -55.63 -0.31 55.79
N ARG A 519 -54.67 -0.91 55.07
CA ARG A 519 -54.63 -2.37 54.77
C ARG A 519 -53.51 -3.11 55.46
N ALA A 520 -52.60 -2.44 56.13
CA ALA A 520 -51.58 -2.97 57.00
C ALA A 520 -52.00 -2.89 58.47
#